data_d1bfe526cc637230bc2128c22a5ad61b
#
_entry.id   d1bfe526cc637230bc2128c22a5ad61b
#
_cell.length_a   1.000
_cell.length_b   1.000
_cell.length_c   1.000
_cell.angle_alpha   90.00
_cell.angle_beta   90.00
_cell.angle_gamma   90.00
#
_symmetry.space_group_name_H-M   'P 1'
#
loop_
_entity.id
_entity.type
_entity.pdbx_description
1 polymer ?
#
loop_
_entity_poly.entity_id
_entity_poly.type
_entity_poly.pdbx_seq_one_letter_code
_entity_poly.pdbx_strand_id
1 'polypeptide(L)'
;MAGDFGARVAPTVIDVIEADDVDAVLIASPDAMHAEQALIAIAAGKPMLCEKPLAVGDVNARNVVDAEVAFGRRLIQVGFMRRFDPGYNRLKAELTASGIGEPLIVHNVHRNTSAPYGLRTEQTLTNMVTHEFDINRWLIGEELTSVMVLPGKRGPLTPEGESDPILVVLQSQTGVLIEVEAFCNAQYGYEVQCRVTGSRGQAVMGDGAWVTRSADFVRGTELPELWLGRFAEAYRMQLQSWIDSLKSGGPLLGASAWDGYAAAVISDRAIEAHRTGRRVDIELPAKPPLYC
;
A
#
# COMPACT_ATOMS: atom_id res chain seq x y z
N MET A 1 11.20 7.09 24.61
CA MET A 1 10.79 7.63 23.29
C MET A 1 10.20 9.05 23.38
N ALA A 2 9.07 9.34 24.06
CA ALA A 2 8.56 10.73 24.13
C ALA A 2 9.57 11.69 24.79
N GLY A 3 10.21 11.31 25.90
CA GLY A 3 11.22 12.10 26.59
C GLY A 3 12.46 12.43 25.77
N ASP A 4 12.85 11.57 24.82
CA ASP A 4 14.02 11.78 23.98
C ASP A 4 13.83 12.93 22.98
N PHE A 5 12.58 13.27 22.71
CA PHE A 5 12.18 14.35 21.80
C PHE A 5 11.51 15.54 22.53
N GLY A 6 11.47 15.54 23.86
CA GLY A 6 10.76 16.54 24.64
C GLY A 6 9.24 16.55 24.40
N ALA A 7 8.69 15.44 23.90
CA ALA A 7 7.28 15.33 23.58
C ALA A 7 6.43 15.00 24.81
N ARG A 8 5.23 15.57 24.88
CA ARG A 8 4.23 15.27 25.91
C ARG A 8 3.49 13.98 25.55
N VAL A 9 3.21 13.15 26.53
CA VAL A 9 2.30 12.02 26.41
C VAL A 9 0.92 12.45 26.90
N ALA A 10 -0.08 12.35 26.05
CA ALA A 10 -1.47 12.63 26.44
C ALA A 10 -2.17 11.36 26.97
N PRO A 11 -3.17 11.48 27.86
CA PRO A 11 -3.88 10.34 28.44
C PRO A 11 -4.68 9.53 27.42
N THR A 12 -5.28 10.20 26.43
CA THR A 12 -6.11 9.57 25.39
C THR A 12 -5.75 10.08 24.00
N VAL A 13 -6.19 9.34 22.99
CA VAL A 13 -6.07 9.74 21.57
C VAL A 13 -6.83 11.03 21.29
N ILE A 14 -8.00 11.21 21.90
CA ILE A 14 -8.83 12.41 21.76
C ILE A 14 -8.07 13.63 22.26
N ASP A 15 -7.42 13.53 23.44
CA ASP A 15 -6.63 14.62 24.00
C ASP A 15 -5.45 15.05 23.10
N VAL A 16 -4.92 14.12 22.28
CA VAL A 16 -3.91 14.45 21.29
C VAL A 16 -4.53 15.17 20.08
N ILE A 17 -5.61 14.60 19.52
CA ILE A 17 -6.20 15.09 18.27
C ILE A 17 -6.83 16.48 18.47
N GLU A 18 -7.51 16.70 19.59
CA GLU A 18 -8.24 17.94 19.87
C GLU A 18 -7.37 19.05 20.50
N ALA A 19 -6.10 18.75 20.85
CA ALA A 19 -5.21 19.74 21.45
C ALA A 19 -4.98 20.94 20.53
N ASP A 20 -5.07 22.16 21.07
CA ASP A 20 -4.86 23.41 20.34
C ASP A 20 -3.44 23.57 19.78
N ASP A 21 -2.45 22.95 20.44
CA ASP A 21 -1.04 22.95 20.06
C ASP A 21 -0.65 21.82 19.07
N VAL A 22 -1.61 21.08 18.54
CA VAL A 22 -1.43 20.06 17.51
C VAL A 22 -1.99 20.53 16.19
N ASP A 23 -1.14 20.79 15.20
CA ASP A 23 -1.52 21.25 13.86
C ASP A 23 -1.93 20.13 12.91
N ALA A 24 -1.37 18.92 13.11
CA ALA A 24 -1.60 17.75 12.26
C ALA A 24 -1.35 16.44 13.01
N VAL A 25 -1.92 15.34 12.55
CA VAL A 25 -1.92 14.05 13.25
C VAL A 25 -1.26 12.97 12.39
N LEU A 26 -0.37 12.18 12.99
CA LEU A 26 0.11 10.92 12.42
C LEU A 26 -0.60 9.75 13.11
N ILE A 27 -1.41 9.00 12.38
CA ILE A 27 -2.09 7.80 12.86
C ILE A 27 -1.24 6.57 12.47
N ALA A 28 -0.61 5.95 13.47
CA ALA A 28 0.21 4.75 13.34
C ALA A 28 -0.13 3.74 14.45
N SER A 29 -1.39 3.72 14.85
CA SER A 29 -1.98 2.80 15.83
C SER A 29 -2.24 1.42 15.19
N PRO A 30 -2.77 0.43 15.93
CA PRO A 30 -3.25 -0.81 15.31
C PRO A 30 -4.36 -0.56 14.26
N ASP A 31 -4.33 -1.31 13.17
CA ASP A 31 -5.21 -1.15 11.99
C ASP A 31 -6.69 -0.95 12.33
N ALA A 32 -7.19 -1.66 13.34
CA ALA A 32 -8.59 -1.58 13.78
C ALA A 32 -9.00 -0.21 14.35
N MET A 33 -8.03 0.62 14.75
CA MET A 33 -8.28 1.94 15.35
C MET A 33 -8.26 3.07 14.32
N HIS A 34 -7.73 2.84 13.12
CA HIS A 34 -7.50 3.87 12.12
C HIS A 34 -8.76 4.64 11.74
N ALA A 35 -9.86 3.94 11.45
CA ALA A 35 -11.11 4.57 11.02
C ALA A 35 -11.68 5.50 12.09
N GLU A 36 -11.75 5.05 13.35
CA GLU A 36 -12.26 5.85 14.46
C GLU A 36 -11.42 7.11 14.66
N GLN A 37 -10.10 6.96 14.71
CA GLN A 37 -9.17 8.07 14.90
C GLN A 37 -9.20 9.05 13.72
N ALA A 38 -9.33 8.55 12.49
CA ALA A 38 -9.47 9.39 11.31
C ALA A 38 -10.78 10.22 11.36
N LEU A 39 -11.88 9.62 11.78
CA LEU A 39 -13.16 10.34 11.93
C LEU A 39 -13.08 11.44 13.00
N ILE A 40 -12.43 11.18 14.13
CA ILE A 40 -12.19 12.20 15.17
C ILE A 40 -11.33 13.35 14.60
N ALA A 41 -10.26 13.03 13.87
CA ALA A 41 -9.38 14.05 13.29
C ALA A 41 -10.09 14.87 12.19
N ILE A 42 -10.96 14.25 11.37
CA ILE A 42 -11.81 14.97 10.41
C ILE A 42 -12.74 15.95 11.15
N ALA A 43 -13.43 15.49 12.21
CA ALA A 43 -14.33 16.33 12.99
C ALA A 43 -13.60 17.52 13.63
N ALA A 44 -12.36 17.33 14.07
CA ALA A 44 -11.47 18.39 14.57
C ALA A 44 -10.84 19.26 13.47
N GLY A 45 -11.06 18.94 12.19
CA GLY A 45 -10.48 19.66 11.05
C GLY A 45 -8.94 19.51 10.93
N LYS A 46 -8.36 18.50 11.57
CA LYS A 46 -6.91 18.27 11.59
C LYS A 46 -6.45 17.48 10.36
N PRO A 47 -5.50 17.99 9.58
CA PRO A 47 -4.84 17.19 8.55
C PRO A 47 -4.15 15.98 9.16
N MET A 48 -4.17 14.85 8.44
CA MET A 48 -3.53 13.62 8.94
C MET A 48 -2.81 12.82 7.88
N LEU A 49 -1.74 12.14 8.31
CA LEU A 49 -1.18 10.99 7.63
C LEU A 49 -1.62 9.76 8.41
N CYS A 50 -2.44 8.92 7.77
CA CYS A 50 -2.92 7.67 8.35
C CYS A 50 -2.16 6.51 7.73
N GLU A 51 -1.50 5.68 8.54
CA GLU A 51 -0.88 4.45 8.05
C GLU A 51 -1.90 3.54 7.40
N LYS A 52 -1.41 2.70 6.51
CA LYS A 52 -2.24 1.70 5.82
C LYS A 52 -2.53 0.50 6.76
N PRO A 53 -3.69 -0.17 6.58
CA PRO A 53 -4.82 0.22 5.73
C PRO A 53 -5.56 1.43 6.32
N LEU A 54 -6.25 2.20 5.48
CA LEU A 54 -7.07 3.34 5.96
C LEU A 54 -8.07 2.91 7.03
N ALA A 55 -8.63 1.72 6.85
CA ALA A 55 -9.54 1.08 7.79
C ALA A 55 -9.56 -0.44 7.54
N VAL A 56 -10.02 -1.19 8.52
CA VAL A 56 -10.34 -2.61 8.35
C VAL A 56 -11.73 -2.73 7.74
N GLY A 57 -11.80 -3.32 6.53
CA GLY A 57 -13.02 -3.51 5.76
C GLY A 57 -13.51 -2.28 4.99
N ASP A 58 -14.20 -2.53 3.90
CA ASP A 58 -14.67 -1.52 2.94
C ASP A 58 -15.69 -0.54 3.54
N VAL A 59 -16.59 -1.03 4.41
CA VAL A 59 -17.62 -0.21 5.08
C VAL A 59 -17.00 0.87 5.96
N ASN A 60 -16.00 0.52 6.77
CA ASN A 60 -15.31 1.49 7.64
C ASN A 60 -14.51 2.49 6.81
N ALA A 61 -13.81 2.03 5.77
CA ALA A 61 -13.09 2.90 4.86
C ALA A 61 -14.03 3.87 4.13
N ARG A 62 -15.23 3.40 3.74
CA ARG A 62 -16.26 4.24 3.13
C ARG A 62 -16.75 5.33 4.08
N ASN A 63 -16.99 5.02 5.35
CA ASN A 63 -17.40 6.01 6.35
C ASN A 63 -16.37 7.14 6.48
N VAL A 64 -15.07 6.83 6.41
CA VAL A 64 -14.00 7.83 6.45
C VAL A 64 -14.04 8.72 5.20
N VAL A 65 -14.21 8.12 4.00
CA VAL A 65 -14.34 8.87 2.74
C VAL A 65 -15.55 9.81 2.79
N ASP A 66 -16.71 9.30 3.22
CA ASP A 66 -17.95 10.10 3.28
C ASP A 66 -17.82 11.27 4.26
N ALA A 67 -17.16 11.06 5.40
CA ALA A 67 -16.88 12.11 6.37
C ALA A 67 -15.95 13.19 5.80
N GLU A 68 -14.88 12.82 5.08
CA GLU A 68 -13.96 13.78 4.45
C GLU A 68 -14.66 14.56 3.32
N VAL A 69 -15.51 13.90 2.53
CA VAL A 69 -16.34 14.53 1.51
C VAL A 69 -17.33 15.54 2.13
N ALA A 70 -17.98 15.14 3.23
CA ALA A 70 -18.89 16.02 3.96
C ALA A 70 -18.17 17.24 4.58
N PHE A 71 -16.93 17.08 5.01
CA PHE A 71 -16.07 18.16 5.49
C PHE A 71 -15.68 19.15 4.37
N GLY A 72 -15.66 18.71 3.12
CA GLY A 72 -15.45 19.52 1.92
C GLY A 72 -13.99 19.87 1.60
N ARG A 73 -13.02 19.28 2.31
CA ARG A 73 -11.58 19.49 2.08
C ARG A 73 -10.81 18.20 2.34
N ARG A 74 -9.79 17.92 1.52
CA ARG A 74 -8.88 16.81 1.75
C ARG A 74 -8.03 17.05 3.01
N LEU A 75 -8.12 16.15 3.96
CA LEU A 75 -7.38 16.14 5.21
C LEU A 75 -6.46 14.93 5.33
N ILE A 76 -6.76 13.86 4.57
CA ILE A 76 -6.12 12.55 4.73
C ILE A 76 -5.11 12.30 3.62
N GLN A 77 -3.90 11.92 4.02
CA GLN A 77 -2.93 11.19 3.21
C GLN A 77 -2.77 9.80 3.80
N VAL A 78 -2.98 8.75 2.99
CA VAL A 78 -2.81 7.37 3.42
C VAL A 78 -1.35 6.94 3.25
N GLY A 79 -0.84 6.14 4.19
CA GLY A 79 0.55 5.71 4.32
C GLY A 79 1.01 4.70 3.25
N PHE A 80 0.62 4.86 1.99
CA PHE A 80 1.14 4.08 0.86
C PHE A 80 2.49 4.62 0.38
N MET A 81 3.54 4.33 1.14
CA MET A 81 4.88 4.87 0.93
C MET A 81 5.49 4.50 -0.43
N ARG A 82 5.02 3.45 -1.11
CA ARG A 82 5.55 3.04 -2.41
C ARG A 82 5.36 4.10 -3.50
N ARG A 83 4.36 4.96 -3.39
CA ARG A 83 4.17 6.12 -4.29
C ARG A 83 5.31 7.15 -4.17
N PHE A 84 6.11 7.08 -3.11
CA PHE A 84 7.29 7.94 -2.86
C PHE A 84 8.61 7.19 -3.08
N ASP A 85 8.57 5.91 -3.40
CA ASP A 85 9.78 5.12 -3.69
C ASP A 85 10.43 5.55 -5.02
N PRO A 86 11.73 5.84 -5.04
CA PRO A 86 12.41 6.26 -6.26
C PRO A 86 12.29 5.27 -7.42
N GLY A 87 12.27 3.96 -7.12
CA GLY A 87 12.12 2.90 -8.14
C GLY A 87 10.74 2.95 -8.78
N TYR A 88 9.68 3.00 -7.98
CA TYR A 88 8.31 3.12 -8.49
C TYR A 88 8.05 4.44 -9.21
N ASN A 89 8.65 5.55 -8.75
CA ASN A 89 8.53 6.84 -9.45
C ASN A 89 9.20 6.81 -10.83
N ARG A 90 10.37 6.17 -10.97
CA ARG A 90 11.02 5.96 -12.27
C ARG A 90 10.17 5.08 -13.18
N LEU A 91 9.62 3.97 -12.64
CA LEU A 91 8.72 3.10 -13.39
C LEU A 91 7.47 3.86 -13.88
N LYS A 92 6.86 4.69 -13.03
CA LYS A 92 5.74 5.56 -13.42
C LYS A 92 6.13 6.55 -14.51
N ALA A 93 7.32 7.13 -14.44
CA ALA A 93 7.82 8.05 -15.46
C ALA A 93 7.98 7.38 -16.84
N GLU A 94 8.48 6.13 -16.88
CA GLU A 94 8.56 5.34 -18.13
C GLU A 94 7.19 5.07 -18.74
N LEU A 95 6.19 4.76 -17.91
CA LEU A 95 4.82 4.56 -18.37
C LEU A 95 4.21 5.88 -18.89
N THR A 96 4.40 6.98 -18.17
CA THR A 96 3.87 8.30 -18.56
C THR A 96 4.52 8.81 -19.84
N ALA A 97 5.82 8.58 -20.04
CA ALA A 97 6.53 8.94 -21.25
C ALA A 97 6.14 8.07 -22.47
N SER A 98 5.29 7.05 -22.26
CA SER A 98 4.90 6.05 -23.28
C SER A 98 6.10 5.35 -23.92
N GLY A 99 7.24 5.28 -23.23
CA GLY A 99 8.47 4.67 -23.72
C GLY A 99 8.31 3.20 -24.08
N ILE A 100 7.53 2.47 -23.29
CA ILE A 100 7.22 1.05 -23.49
C ILE A 100 5.86 0.80 -24.21
N GLY A 101 5.14 1.85 -24.60
CA GLY A 101 3.79 1.76 -25.16
C GLY A 101 2.73 1.57 -24.05
N GLU A 102 1.54 1.11 -24.46
CA GLU A 102 0.44 0.85 -23.55
C GLU A 102 0.76 -0.36 -22.66
N PRO A 103 0.50 -0.30 -21.33
CA PRO A 103 0.67 -1.44 -20.44
C PRO A 103 -0.26 -2.59 -20.84
N LEU A 104 0.26 -3.81 -20.87
CA LEU A 104 -0.49 -5.03 -21.19
C LEU A 104 -0.52 -6.00 -20.02
N ILE A 105 0.64 -6.20 -19.38
CA ILE A 105 0.79 -7.11 -18.24
C ILE A 105 1.70 -6.47 -17.20
N VAL A 106 1.34 -6.61 -15.92
CA VAL A 106 2.16 -6.23 -14.77
C VAL A 106 2.45 -7.46 -13.93
N HIS A 107 3.73 -7.72 -13.65
CA HIS A 107 4.17 -8.77 -12.76
C HIS A 107 4.76 -8.15 -11.49
N ASN A 108 4.25 -8.56 -10.33
CA ASN A 108 4.73 -8.12 -9.03
C ASN A 108 5.24 -9.30 -8.21
N VAL A 109 6.31 -9.07 -7.49
CA VAL A 109 6.81 -9.99 -6.46
C VAL A 109 6.82 -9.24 -5.14
N HIS A 110 6.27 -9.88 -4.09
CA HIS A 110 6.34 -9.38 -2.73
C HIS A 110 6.63 -10.55 -1.79
N ARG A 111 7.84 -10.59 -1.26
CA ARG A 111 8.31 -11.66 -0.38
C ARG A 111 8.82 -11.08 0.92
N ASN A 112 8.34 -11.62 2.03
CA ASN A 112 8.86 -11.33 3.36
C ASN A 112 9.74 -12.48 3.82
N THR A 113 10.75 -12.20 4.64
CA THR A 113 11.60 -13.23 5.26
C THR A 113 10.80 -14.11 6.19
N SER A 114 9.87 -13.51 6.95
CA SER A 114 8.95 -14.18 7.86
C SER A 114 7.64 -13.42 7.99
N ALA A 115 6.56 -14.13 8.27
CA ALA A 115 5.27 -13.50 8.58
C ALA A 115 5.32 -12.91 9.99
N PRO A 116 5.15 -11.60 10.17
CA PRO A 116 4.98 -11.00 11.48
C PRO A 116 3.67 -11.49 12.11
N TYR A 117 3.64 -11.70 13.42
CA TYR A 117 2.42 -12.03 14.19
C TYR A 117 1.72 -13.36 13.81
N GLY A 118 2.42 -14.28 13.15
CA GLY A 118 1.84 -15.51 12.60
C GLY A 118 1.17 -15.26 11.23
N LEU A 119 1.12 -16.32 10.42
CA LEU A 119 0.53 -16.22 9.09
C LEU A 119 -0.98 -16.45 9.15
N ARG A 120 -1.73 -15.50 8.58
CA ARG A 120 -3.13 -15.66 8.19
C ARG A 120 -3.28 -15.15 6.76
N THR A 121 -3.80 -15.98 5.87
CA THR A 121 -3.94 -15.65 4.44
C THR A 121 -4.73 -14.37 4.21
N GLU A 122 -5.80 -14.15 4.99
CA GLU A 122 -6.59 -12.93 4.90
C GLU A 122 -5.79 -11.68 5.31
N GLN A 123 -4.93 -11.79 6.34
CA GLN A 123 -4.02 -10.69 6.71
C GLN A 123 -2.95 -10.44 5.65
N THR A 124 -2.49 -11.48 4.95
CA THR A 124 -1.61 -11.30 3.78
C THR A 124 -2.29 -10.42 2.74
N LEU A 125 -3.58 -10.63 2.45
CA LEU A 125 -4.34 -9.85 1.48
C LEU A 125 -4.61 -8.41 1.95
N THR A 126 -4.94 -8.20 3.23
CA THR A 126 -5.32 -6.88 3.77
C THR A 126 -4.15 -6.02 4.21
N ASN A 127 -3.01 -6.61 4.58
CA ASN A 127 -1.88 -5.87 5.13
C ASN A 127 -0.64 -5.86 4.22
N MET A 128 -0.33 -6.98 3.57
CA MET A 128 0.84 -7.10 2.68
C MET A 128 0.46 -6.72 1.24
N VAL A 129 -0.47 -7.43 0.62
CA VAL A 129 -0.85 -7.25 -0.80
C VAL A 129 -1.65 -5.96 -1.05
N THR A 130 -2.17 -5.32 0.00
CA THR A 130 -2.80 -3.99 -0.10
C THR A 130 -1.87 -2.94 -0.73
N HIS A 131 -0.55 -3.09 -0.57
CA HIS A 131 0.42 -2.25 -1.25
C HIS A 131 0.40 -2.43 -2.77
N GLU A 132 0.24 -3.66 -3.24
CA GLU A 132 0.13 -3.96 -4.66
C GLU A 132 -1.22 -3.49 -5.22
N PHE A 133 -2.30 -3.54 -4.45
CA PHE A 133 -3.59 -2.99 -4.86
C PHE A 133 -3.52 -1.48 -5.10
N ASP A 134 -2.87 -0.74 -4.22
CA ASP A 134 -2.66 0.69 -4.38
C ASP A 134 -1.70 1.04 -5.51
N ILE A 135 -0.49 0.44 -5.50
CA ILE A 135 0.58 0.85 -6.40
C ILE A 135 0.27 0.53 -7.86
N ASN A 136 -0.41 -0.61 -8.15
CA ASN A 136 -0.79 -0.95 -9.52
C ASN A 136 -1.84 0.02 -10.07
N ARG A 137 -2.88 0.37 -9.29
CA ARG A 137 -3.85 1.42 -9.68
C ARG A 137 -3.14 2.74 -10.00
N TRP A 138 -2.20 3.15 -9.14
CA TRP A 138 -1.43 4.36 -9.34
C TRP A 138 -0.51 4.29 -10.57
N LEU A 139 0.18 3.17 -10.80
CA LEU A 139 1.08 2.98 -11.94
C LEU A 139 0.34 3.06 -13.27
N ILE A 140 -0.73 2.27 -13.43
CA ILE A 140 -1.48 2.21 -14.70
C ILE A 140 -2.48 3.37 -14.86
N GLY A 141 -2.87 4.03 -13.75
CA GLY A 141 -3.84 5.13 -13.78
C GLY A 141 -5.29 4.69 -13.99
N GLU A 142 -5.62 3.45 -13.63
CA GLU A 142 -6.94 2.84 -13.83
C GLU A 142 -7.43 2.13 -12.57
N GLU A 143 -8.74 1.95 -12.45
CA GLU A 143 -9.34 1.12 -11.42
C GLU A 143 -9.28 -0.37 -11.82
N LEU A 144 -9.24 -1.24 -10.79
CA LEU A 144 -9.26 -2.68 -10.96
C LEU A 144 -10.71 -3.18 -10.95
N THR A 145 -11.03 -4.12 -11.82
CA THR A 145 -12.39 -4.60 -12.07
C THR A 145 -12.64 -6.03 -11.61
N SER A 146 -11.59 -6.79 -11.35
CA SER A 146 -11.75 -8.16 -10.83
C SER A 146 -10.49 -8.65 -10.14
N VAL A 147 -10.67 -9.65 -9.26
CA VAL A 147 -9.62 -10.33 -8.55
C VAL A 147 -9.85 -11.83 -8.48
N MET A 148 -8.77 -12.60 -8.55
CA MET A 148 -8.73 -14.04 -8.28
C MET A 148 -7.52 -14.34 -7.42
N VAL A 149 -7.67 -15.22 -6.43
CA VAL A 149 -6.58 -15.66 -5.56
C VAL A 149 -6.35 -17.15 -5.74
N LEU A 150 -5.13 -17.51 -6.11
CA LEU A 150 -4.70 -18.88 -6.35
C LEU A 150 -3.71 -19.29 -5.26
N PRO A 151 -4.06 -20.27 -4.39
CA PRO A 151 -3.11 -20.79 -3.43
C PRO A 151 -2.02 -21.60 -4.15
N GLY A 152 -0.76 -21.32 -3.82
CA GLY A 152 0.37 -22.17 -4.22
C GLY A 152 0.45 -23.46 -3.40
N LYS A 153 1.46 -24.30 -3.71
CA LYS A 153 1.80 -25.41 -2.83
C LYS A 153 2.28 -24.84 -1.49
N ARG A 154 1.68 -25.29 -0.40
CA ARG A 154 2.02 -24.83 0.96
C ARG A 154 3.51 -25.00 1.26
N GLY A 155 4.12 -23.93 1.74
CA GLY A 155 5.48 -23.94 2.26
C GLY A 155 5.57 -24.65 3.63
N PRO A 156 6.78 -25.00 4.08
CA PRO A 156 6.96 -25.77 5.32
C PRO A 156 6.55 -24.99 6.59
N LEU A 157 6.54 -23.65 6.54
CA LEU A 157 6.15 -22.78 7.65
C LEU A 157 4.70 -22.30 7.58
N THR A 158 3.93 -22.76 6.59
CA THR A 158 2.53 -22.35 6.43
C THR A 158 1.65 -23.15 7.39
N PRO A 159 0.90 -22.51 8.32
CA PRO A 159 0.00 -23.19 9.23
C PRO A 159 -1.09 -23.99 8.50
N GLU A 160 -1.69 -24.95 9.20
CA GLU A 160 -2.82 -25.69 8.65
C GLU A 160 -4.02 -24.75 8.41
N GLY A 161 -4.68 -24.92 7.27
CA GLY A 161 -5.81 -24.07 6.86
C GLY A 161 -5.41 -22.75 6.18
N GLU A 162 -4.13 -22.36 6.23
CA GLU A 162 -3.64 -21.14 5.58
C GLU A 162 -2.94 -21.45 4.24
N SER A 163 -2.76 -20.44 3.42
CA SER A 163 -2.10 -20.48 2.10
C SER A 163 -0.91 -19.54 2.05
N ASP A 164 0.27 -20.06 1.73
CA ASP A 164 1.51 -19.29 1.52
C ASP A 164 2.52 -20.19 0.77
N PRO A 165 2.98 -19.80 -0.43
CA PRO A 165 2.68 -18.56 -1.15
C PRO A 165 1.28 -18.55 -1.78
N ILE A 166 0.85 -17.34 -2.20
CA ILE A 166 -0.35 -17.13 -3.02
C ILE A 166 -0.01 -16.34 -4.28
N LEU A 167 -0.78 -16.56 -5.33
CA LEU A 167 -0.78 -15.73 -6.54
C LEU A 167 -2.11 -14.98 -6.62
N VAL A 168 -2.07 -13.66 -6.64
CA VAL A 168 -3.24 -12.80 -6.84
C VAL A 168 -3.24 -12.31 -8.29
N VAL A 169 -4.33 -12.55 -9.01
CA VAL A 169 -4.51 -12.10 -10.39
C VAL A 169 -5.62 -11.06 -10.44
N LEU A 170 -5.31 -9.90 -11.00
CA LEU A 170 -6.22 -8.76 -11.11
C LEU A 170 -6.36 -8.32 -12.56
N GLN A 171 -7.43 -7.63 -12.89
CA GLN A 171 -7.64 -7.02 -14.20
C GLN A 171 -8.11 -5.57 -14.05
N SER A 172 -7.58 -4.67 -14.88
CA SER A 172 -7.99 -3.28 -14.93
C SER A 172 -9.19 -3.04 -15.84
N GLN A 173 -9.69 -1.79 -15.85
CA GLN A 173 -10.81 -1.38 -16.70
C GLN A 173 -10.54 -1.57 -18.19
N THR A 174 -9.31 -1.33 -18.67
CA THR A 174 -8.93 -1.54 -20.08
C THR A 174 -8.45 -2.95 -20.37
N GLY A 175 -8.40 -3.82 -19.36
CA GLY A 175 -8.02 -5.23 -19.51
C GLY A 175 -6.56 -5.53 -19.23
N VAL A 176 -5.77 -4.59 -18.68
CA VAL A 176 -4.39 -4.88 -18.23
C VAL A 176 -4.43 -6.01 -17.21
N LEU A 177 -3.68 -7.08 -17.46
CA LEU A 177 -3.55 -8.20 -16.55
C LEU A 177 -2.45 -7.92 -15.54
N ILE A 178 -2.75 -8.12 -14.26
CA ILE A 178 -1.82 -7.87 -13.16
C ILE A 178 -1.71 -9.14 -12.33
N GLU A 179 -0.52 -9.62 -12.09
CA GLU A 179 -0.27 -10.69 -11.13
C GLU A 179 0.60 -10.21 -9.98
N VAL A 180 0.37 -10.78 -8.81
CA VAL A 180 1.12 -10.54 -7.59
C VAL A 180 1.47 -11.89 -6.96
N GLU A 181 2.76 -12.26 -7.00
CA GLU A 181 3.28 -13.34 -6.18
C GLU A 181 3.51 -12.81 -4.77
N ALA A 182 2.77 -13.32 -3.80
CA ALA A 182 2.95 -12.97 -2.39
C ALA A 182 3.42 -14.19 -1.58
N PHE A 183 4.58 -14.04 -0.90
CA PHE A 183 5.18 -15.11 -0.10
C PHE A 183 5.68 -14.56 1.24
N CYS A 184 4.90 -14.78 2.30
CA CYS A 184 5.18 -14.24 3.63
C CYS A 184 6.36 -14.90 4.35
N ASN A 185 6.63 -16.16 4.08
CA ASN A 185 7.69 -16.95 4.74
C ASN A 185 8.76 -17.43 3.75
N ALA A 186 9.28 -16.50 2.93
CA ALA A 186 10.29 -16.82 1.93
C ALA A 186 11.65 -17.23 2.52
N GLN A 187 11.97 -16.81 3.75
CA GLN A 187 13.14 -17.16 4.56
C GLN A 187 14.51 -16.71 4.04
N TYR A 188 14.64 -16.39 2.75
CA TYR A 188 15.93 -16.04 2.12
C TYR A 188 16.15 -14.53 1.94
N GLY A 189 15.15 -13.70 2.28
CA GLY A 189 15.27 -12.25 2.22
C GLY A 189 13.96 -11.56 1.88
N TYR A 190 13.92 -10.24 2.10
CA TYR A 190 12.82 -9.38 1.69
C TYR A 190 13.00 -8.97 0.23
N GLU A 191 11.94 -9.09 -0.59
CA GLU A 191 12.02 -8.80 -2.01
C GLU A 191 10.72 -8.16 -2.52
N VAL A 192 10.86 -7.03 -3.22
CA VAL A 192 9.76 -6.38 -3.94
C VAL A 192 10.21 -6.02 -5.34
N GLN A 193 9.54 -6.60 -6.34
CA GLN A 193 9.78 -6.35 -7.76
C GLN A 193 8.50 -5.92 -8.46
N CYS A 194 8.65 -5.14 -9.53
CA CYS A 194 7.55 -4.83 -10.44
C CYS A 194 8.10 -4.76 -11.87
N ARG A 195 7.47 -5.51 -12.76
CA ARG A 195 7.75 -5.49 -14.21
C ARG A 195 6.49 -5.14 -14.95
N VAL A 196 6.58 -4.17 -15.84
CA VAL A 196 5.50 -3.81 -16.75
C VAL A 196 5.91 -4.16 -18.18
N THR A 197 5.14 -5.02 -18.82
CA THR A 197 5.23 -5.32 -20.24
C THR A 197 4.23 -4.45 -20.97
N GLY A 198 4.72 -3.61 -21.86
CA GLY A 198 3.93 -2.74 -22.71
C GLY A 198 3.93 -3.22 -24.17
N SER A 199 3.17 -2.55 -25.02
CA SER A 199 2.99 -2.90 -26.42
C SER A 199 4.27 -2.72 -27.28
N ARG A 200 5.29 -1.99 -26.77
CA ARG A 200 6.53 -1.70 -27.50
C ARG A 200 7.80 -1.99 -26.71
N GLY A 201 7.69 -2.40 -25.46
CA GLY A 201 8.84 -2.67 -24.61
C GLY A 201 8.43 -3.11 -23.21
N GLN A 202 9.40 -3.15 -22.32
CA GLN A 202 9.18 -3.45 -20.89
C GLN A 202 9.99 -2.52 -20.02
N ALA A 203 9.48 -2.27 -18.82
CA ALA A 203 10.22 -1.61 -17.75
C ALA A 203 10.22 -2.51 -16.51
N VAL A 204 11.36 -2.60 -15.85
CA VAL A 204 11.54 -3.47 -14.68
C VAL A 204 12.12 -2.66 -13.54
N MET A 205 11.42 -2.66 -12.43
CA MET A 205 11.96 -2.25 -11.15
C MET A 205 12.38 -3.53 -10.41
N GLY A 206 13.68 -3.72 -10.27
CA GLY A 206 14.26 -4.81 -9.48
C GLY A 206 14.40 -4.46 -8.01
N ASP A 207 15.09 -5.31 -7.33
CA ASP A 207 15.31 -5.34 -5.89
C ASP A 207 16.17 -4.19 -5.35
N GLY A 208 16.58 -3.25 -6.21
CA GLY A 208 17.41 -2.11 -5.81
C GLY A 208 18.82 -2.49 -5.39
N ALA A 209 19.31 -3.65 -5.84
CA ALA A 209 20.66 -4.10 -5.56
C ALA A 209 21.69 -3.19 -6.25
N TRP A 210 22.27 -2.29 -5.46
CA TRP A 210 23.24 -1.31 -5.93
C TRP A 210 24.66 -1.89 -6.12
N VAL A 211 24.95 -3.03 -5.48
CA VAL A 211 26.26 -3.65 -5.49
C VAL A 211 26.14 -5.15 -5.78
N THR A 212 26.84 -5.61 -6.80
CA THR A 212 27.05 -7.05 -7.05
C THR A 212 28.40 -7.45 -6.48
N ARG A 213 28.40 -8.38 -5.53
CA ARG A 213 29.62 -8.98 -4.97
C ARG A 213 30.04 -10.18 -5.79
N SER A 214 31.34 -10.29 -6.08
CA SER A 214 31.95 -11.50 -6.63
C SER A 214 33.02 -11.97 -5.67
N ALA A 215 32.81 -13.10 -5.01
CA ALA A 215 33.77 -13.75 -4.10
C ALA A 215 33.50 -15.25 -4.05
N ASP A 216 34.48 -16.05 -3.68
CA ASP A 216 34.33 -17.48 -3.47
C ASP A 216 33.69 -18.22 -4.68
N PHE A 217 34.02 -17.76 -5.90
CA PHE A 217 33.49 -18.24 -7.19
C PHE A 217 31.97 -18.02 -7.36
N VAL A 218 31.33 -17.17 -6.52
CA VAL A 218 29.91 -16.81 -6.59
C VAL A 218 29.79 -15.33 -6.92
N ARG A 219 28.83 -14.98 -7.78
CA ARG A 219 28.41 -13.60 -8.03
C ARG A 219 26.95 -13.44 -7.59
N GLY A 220 26.66 -12.42 -6.80
CA GLY A 220 25.31 -12.15 -6.32
C GLY A 220 25.20 -10.79 -5.65
N THR A 221 24.02 -10.50 -5.18
CA THR A 221 23.66 -9.30 -4.42
C THR A 221 23.08 -9.73 -3.09
N GLU A 222 23.22 -8.90 -2.06
CA GLU A 222 22.59 -9.13 -0.76
C GLU A 222 21.11 -8.75 -0.85
N LEU A 223 20.25 -9.60 -0.29
CA LEU A 223 18.84 -9.27 -0.05
C LEU A 223 18.69 -8.67 1.35
N PRO A 224 17.89 -7.62 1.53
CA PRO A 224 17.59 -7.11 2.86
C PRO A 224 16.81 -8.13 3.67
N GLU A 225 17.05 -8.16 4.96
CA GLU A 225 16.28 -9.02 5.87
C GLU A 225 14.84 -8.52 6.06
N LEU A 226 14.68 -7.19 6.10
CA LEU A 226 13.41 -6.53 6.38
C LEU A 226 13.12 -5.40 5.38
N TRP A 227 11.85 -5.09 5.24
CA TRP A 227 11.32 -4.00 4.40
C TRP A 227 11.87 -2.60 4.75
N LEU A 228 12.26 -2.36 6.03
CA LEU A 228 12.75 -1.08 6.51
C LEU A 228 13.94 -0.56 5.70
N GLY A 229 14.93 -1.42 5.45
CA GLY A 229 16.11 -1.04 4.66
C GLY A 229 15.76 -0.70 3.22
N ARG A 230 14.81 -1.43 2.62
CA ARG A 230 14.38 -1.24 1.22
C ARG A 230 13.59 0.07 1.04
N PHE A 231 12.74 0.43 2.00
CA PHE A 231 11.80 1.55 1.86
C PHE A 231 12.09 2.75 2.78
N ALA A 232 13.24 2.80 3.46
CA ALA A 232 13.59 3.91 4.36
C ALA A 232 13.48 5.28 3.66
N GLU A 233 13.99 5.39 2.44
CA GLU A 233 13.92 6.64 1.66
C GLU A 233 12.48 6.98 1.24
N ALA A 234 11.67 5.98 0.89
CA ALA A 234 10.27 6.19 0.56
C ALA A 234 9.47 6.77 1.74
N TYR A 235 9.68 6.24 2.95
CA TYR A 235 9.09 6.80 4.18
C TYR A 235 9.56 8.22 4.46
N ARG A 236 10.86 8.47 4.33
CA ARG A 236 11.43 9.81 4.51
C ARG A 236 10.79 10.80 3.53
N MET A 237 10.71 10.45 2.25
CA MET A 237 10.11 11.29 1.22
C MET A 237 8.62 11.50 1.45
N GLN A 238 7.89 10.46 1.85
CA GLN A 238 6.46 10.57 2.18
C GLN A 238 6.21 11.56 3.31
N LEU A 239 6.91 11.41 4.43
CA LEU A 239 6.78 12.29 5.60
C LEU A 239 7.20 13.73 5.26
N GLN A 240 8.31 13.91 4.56
CA GLN A 240 8.77 15.24 4.16
C GLN A 240 7.77 15.92 3.23
N SER A 241 7.28 15.22 2.21
CA SER A 241 6.29 15.74 1.27
C SER A 241 4.98 16.14 1.97
N TRP A 242 4.54 15.34 2.95
CA TRP A 242 3.36 15.64 3.75
C TRP A 242 3.56 16.92 4.57
N ILE A 243 4.67 17.04 5.29
CA ILE A 243 5.02 18.23 6.08
C ILE A 243 5.13 19.48 5.20
N ASP A 244 5.74 19.37 4.02
CA ASP A 244 5.90 20.49 3.08
C ASP A 244 4.54 20.94 2.53
N SER A 245 3.62 20.01 2.24
CA SER A 245 2.25 20.33 1.86
C SER A 245 1.51 21.07 2.97
N LEU A 246 1.65 20.65 4.23
CA LEU A 246 1.04 21.34 5.38
C LEU A 246 1.58 22.75 5.56
N LYS A 247 2.90 22.93 5.50
CA LYS A 247 3.56 24.23 5.68
C LYS A 247 3.22 25.24 4.57
N SER A 248 3.07 24.76 3.34
CA SER A 248 2.74 25.61 2.20
C SER A 248 1.24 25.85 2.03
N GLY A 249 0.37 25.12 2.74
CA GLY A 249 -1.07 25.07 2.48
C GLY A 249 -1.40 24.47 1.11
N GLY A 250 -0.46 23.72 0.52
CA GLY A 250 -0.61 23.07 -0.77
C GLY A 250 -1.40 21.75 -0.71
N PRO A 251 -1.61 21.10 -1.87
CA PRO A 251 -2.33 19.85 -1.93
C PRO A 251 -1.53 18.70 -1.29
N LEU A 252 -2.23 17.75 -0.68
CA LEU A 252 -1.64 16.48 -0.25
C LEU A 252 -1.30 15.63 -1.48
N LEU A 253 -0.02 15.27 -1.66
CA LEU A 253 0.50 14.62 -2.87
C LEU A 253 0.44 13.08 -2.80
N GLY A 254 0.22 12.50 -1.62
CA GLY A 254 0.13 11.06 -1.42
C GLY A 254 -1.23 10.47 -1.78
N ALA A 255 -1.38 9.18 -1.48
CA ALA A 255 -2.64 8.47 -1.63
C ALA A 255 -3.75 9.14 -0.79
N SER A 256 -4.91 9.30 -1.38
CA SER A 256 -6.07 9.90 -0.74
C SER A 256 -6.86 8.88 0.10
N ALA A 257 -7.87 9.36 0.85
CA ALA A 257 -8.82 8.45 1.49
C ALA A 257 -9.57 7.58 0.47
N TRP A 258 -9.85 8.11 -0.74
CA TRP A 258 -10.41 7.31 -1.83
C TRP A 258 -9.51 6.14 -2.23
N ASP A 259 -8.19 6.38 -2.33
CA ASP A 259 -7.23 5.30 -2.64
C ASP A 259 -7.21 4.24 -1.53
N GLY A 260 -7.27 4.67 -0.27
CA GLY A 260 -7.39 3.78 0.88
C GLY A 260 -8.67 2.95 0.87
N TYR A 261 -9.80 3.58 0.52
CA TYR A 261 -11.09 2.89 0.35
C TYR A 261 -11.05 1.88 -0.79
N ALA A 262 -10.54 2.27 -1.95
CA ALA A 262 -10.42 1.35 -3.10
C ALA A 262 -9.54 0.14 -2.76
N ALA A 263 -8.43 0.33 -2.06
CA ALA A 263 -7.58 -0.77 -1.59
C ALA A 263 -8.31 -1.69 -0.58
N ALA A 264 -9.16 -1.13 0.31
CA ALA A 264 -9.97 -1.92 1.23
C ALA A 264 -11.02 -2.77 0.50
N VAL A 265 -11.73 -2.18 -0.47
CA VAL A 265 -12.69 -2.92 -1.32
C VAL A 265 -11.99 -4.06 -2.05
N ILE A 266 -10.85 -3.81 -2.68
CA ILE A 266 -10.10 -4.85 -3.39
C ILE A 266 -9.64 -5.95 -2.42
N SER A 267 -9.20 -5.59 -1.21
CA SER A 267 -8.82 -6.56 -0.17
C SER A 267 -9.97 -7.47 0.23
N ASP A 268 -11.17 -6.91 0.44
CA ASP A 268 -12.36 -7.69 0.80
C ASP A 268 -12.81 -8.61 -0.34
N ARG A 269 -12.75 -8.15 -1.60
CA ARG A 269 -13.01 -9.00 -2.78
C ARG A 269 -11.94 -10.09 -2.94
N ALA A 270 -10.68 -9.80 -2.63
CA ALA A 270 -9.62 -10.81 -2.64
C ALA A 270 -9.80 -11.89 -1.57
N ILE A 271 -10.27 -11.52 -0.38
CA ILE A 271 -10.67 -12.49 0.66
C ILE A 271 -11.82 -13.38 0.15
N GLU A 272 -12.84 -12.78 -0.45
CA GLU A 272 -13.95 -13.52 -1.05
C GLU A 272 -13.46 -14.48 -2.15
N ALA A 273 -12.58 -14.01 -3.03
CA ALA A 273 -11.97 -14.82 -4.10
C ALA A 273 -11.16 -15.99 -3.53
N HIS A 274 -10.40 -15.75 -2.45
CA HIS A 274 -9.66 -16.80 -1.75
C HIS A 274 -10.59 -17.86 -1.14
N ARG A 275 -11.65 -17.43 -0.43
CA ARG A 275 -12.60 -18.34 0.23
C ARG A 275 -13.42 -19.17 -0.77
N THR A 276 -13.76 -18.59 -1.91
CA THR A 276 -14.61 -19.24 -2.93
C THR A 276 -13.84 -19.99 -4.00
N GLY A 277 -12.54 -19.71 -4.15
CA GLY A 277 -11.71 -20.21 -5.25
C GLY A 277 -12.15 -19.71 -6.62
N ARG A 278 -12.88 -18.59 -6.69
CA ARG A 278 -13.44 -18.03 -7.93
C ARG A 278 -12.93 -16.62 -8.15
N ARG A 279 -12.98 -16.18 -9.42
CA ARG A 279 -12.85 -14.75 -9.75
C ARG A 279 -14.03 -13.99 -9.17
N VAL A 280 -13.76 -12.85 -8.56
CA VAL A 280 -14.73 -11.93 -7.98
C VAL A 280 -14.59 -10.58 -8.66
N ASP A 281 -15.72 -9.99 -9.03
CA ASP A 281 -15.75 -8.65 -9.63
C ASP A 281 -15.55 -7.58 -8.53
N ILE A 282 -14.86 -6.51 -8.89
CA ILE A 282 -14.59 -5.36 -8.05
C ILE A 282 -15.45 -4.20 -8.57
N GLU A 283 -16.37 -3.74 -7.74
CA GLU A 283 -17.21 -2.60 -8.06
C GLU A 283 -16.88 -1.44 -7.12
N LEU A 284 -16.40 -0.35 -7.69
CA LEU A 284 -16.22 0.91 -6.97
C LEU A 284 -17.33 1.88 -7.38
N PRO A 285 -17.93 2.62 -6.44
CA PRO A 285 -18.85 3.68 -6.79
C PRO A 285 -18.13 4.81 -7.54
N ALA A 286 -18.88 5.77 -8.08
CA ALA A 286 -18.29 6.94 -8.71
C ALA A 286 -17.35 7.68 -7.73
N LYS A 287 -16.14 8.01 -8.21
CA LYS A 287 -15.16 8.75 -7.43
C LYS A 287 -15.70 10.13 -7.07
N PRO A 288 -15.75 10.51 -5.80
CA PRO A 288 -16.22 11.83 -5.40
C PRO A 288 -15.38 12.97 -6.01
N PRO A 289 -15.99 14.11 -6.40
CA PRO A 289 -15.26 15.23 -6.99
C PRO A 289 -14.10 15.77 -6.15
N LEU A 290 -14.15 15.60 -4.84
CA LEU A 290 -13.08 15.96 -3.92
C LEU A 290 -11.73 15.28 -4.25
N TYR A 291 -11.76 14.14 -4.92
CA TYR A 291 -10.58 13.33 -5.24
C TYR A 291 -10.24 13.30 -6.75
N CYS A 292 -11.01 14.01 -7.58
CA CYS A 292 -10.80 14.08 -9.03
C CYS A 292 -9.70 15.08 -9.43
#